data_4a4fef2c12b27baef15edbcf49457671
#
_entry.id   4a4fef2c12b27baef15edbcf49457671
#
_cell.length_a   1.000
_cell.length_b   1.000
_cell.length_c   1.000
_cell.angle_alpha   90.00
_cell.angle_beta   90.00
_cell.angle_gamma   90.00
#
_symmetry.space_group_name_H-M   'P 1'
#
loop_
_entity.id
_entity.type
_entity.pdbx_description
1 polymer ?
#
loop_
_entity_poly.entity_id
_entity_poly.type
_entity_poly.pdbx_seq_one_letter_code
_entity_poly.pdbx_strand_id
1 'polypeptide(L)'
;NLYSEVRGAAYNISTRNIPYAMACDDGIAGYNLWTQKFQSGSWTADDNRGAGDDAETDPPTVSFWNNTYKRIRKANLFMENLYRATGDEADKARMMAEAKFLRAFFYSELIRRFGGVIILDHSVDPNDYSSLTNQPRETFENSVEWVCNELAEAAKGLPAVCSSADVGRATDAACYAAIARLRLTAASPLFNTDSPVLPSYTTTQYYGNYDKNRWKLAADACRFVMEQRSQYYGLDLSNVDTAEPDSWENYYRRFINRY
;
A
#
# COMPACT_ATOMS: atom_id res chain seq x y z
N ASN A 1 -1.91 18.17 4.27
CA ASN A 1 -1.68 17.61 2.94
C ASN A 1 -1.69 16.08 3.02
N LEU A 2 -2.64 15.41 2.33
CA LEU A 2 -2.76 13.95 2.35
C LEU A 2 -1.56 13.25 1.69
N TYR A 3 -0.94 13.87 0.68
CA TYR A 3 0.24 13.31 0.01
C TYR A 3 1.46 13.22 0.92
N SER A 4 1.63 14.11 1.88
CA SER A 4 2.73 14.03 2.85
C SER A 4 2.65 12.76 3.73
N GLU A 5 1.45 12.21 3.87
CA GLU A 5 1.22 10.99 4.65
C GLU A 5 1.64 9.70 3.91
N VAL A 6 1.77 9.74 2.57
CA VAL A 6 2.17 8.59 1.74
C VAL A 6 3.56 8.10 2.15
N ARG A 7 4.49 9.02 2.37
CA ARG A 7 5.86 8.69 2.78
C ARG A 7 5.90 7.92 4.10
N GLY A 8 5.07 8.33 5.07
CA GLY A 8 4.95 7.63 6.35
C GLY A 8 4.22 6.28 6.26
N ALA A 9 3.38 6.07 5.23
CA ALA A 9 2.70 4.80 5.03
C ALA A 9 3.55 3.78 4.25
N ALA A 10 4.33 4.25 3.25
CA ALA A 10 5.15 3.39 2.41
C ALA A 10 6.53 3.12 3.01
N TYR A 11 7.15 4.16 3.58
CA TYR A 11 8.49 4.11 4.11
C TYR A 11 8.55 4.94 5.39
N ASN A 12 8.52 4.29 6.52
CA ASN A 12 8.83 4.99 7.77
C ASN A 12 10.35 5.15 7.88
N ILE A 13 10.91 6.05 7.07
CA ILE A 13 12.33 6.43 7.15
C ILE A 13 12.41 7.59 8.15
N SER A 14 12.25 7.31 9.44
CA SER A 14 12.80 8.21 10.44
C SER A 14 14.25 7.84 10.68
N THR A 15 15.04 8.75 11.23
CA THR A 15 16.44 8.52 11.57
C THR A 15 16.66 7.36 12.55
N ARG A 16 15.58 6.79 13.08
CA ARG A 16 15.58 5.65 14.03
C ARG A 16 14.77 4.45 13.53
N ASN A 17 13.99 4.60 12.45
CA ASN A 17 13.23 3.51 11.83
C ASN A 17 14.06 2.88 10.74
N ILE A 18 14.47 1.69 11.00
CA ILE A 18 15.35 0.91 10.18
C ILE A 18 14.60 0.41 8.95
N PRO A 19 15.20 0.52 7.78
CA PRO A 19 14.66 -0.08 6.56
C PRO A 19 14.35 -1.55 6.76
N TYR A 20 13.31 -2.06 6.14
CA TYR A 20 13.00 -3.50 6.12
C TYR A 20 14.18 -4.36 5.63
N ALA A 21 15.08 -3.79 4.83
CA ALA A 21 16.34 -4.41 4.43
C ALA A 21 17.20 -4.91 5.61
N MET A 22 17.04 -4.31 6.79
CA MET A 22 17.73 -4.77 8.00
C MET A 22 16.96 -5.83 8.80
N ALA A 23 15.76 -6.17 8.37
CA ALA A 23 14.99 -7.29 8.90
C ALA A 23 15.11 -8.56 8.02
N CYS A 24 15.88 -8.49 6.95
CA CYS A 24 16.20 -9.59 6.03
C CYS A 24 17.71 -9.68 5.84
N ASP A 25 18.16 -10.41 4.86
CA ASP A 25 19.59 -10.65 4.55
C ASP A 25 20.25 -9.51 3.74
N ASP A 26 19.50 -8.50 3.32
CA ASP A 26 20.03 -7.37 2.55
C ASP A 26 20.92 -6.41 3.36
N GLY A 27 20.82 -6.44 4.70
CA GLY A 27 21.60 -5.55 5.55
C GLY A 27 21.63 -5.97 7.02
N ILE A 28 22.66 -5.50 7.74
CA ILE A 28 22.81 -5.70 9.19
C ILE A 28 22.87 -4.35 9.88
N ALA A 29 22.12 -4.21 10.97
CA ALA A 29 22.19 -3.03 11.81
C ALA A 29 23.52 -2.99 12.59
N GLY A 30 24.24 -1.86 12.51
CA GLY A 30 25.53 -1.69 13.17
C GLY A 30 25.45 -1.49 14.71
N TYR A 31 24.24 -1.41 15.28
CA TYR A 31 24.01 -1.31 16.71
C TYR A 31 22.72 -2.08 17.08
N ASN A 32 22.54 -2.32 18.38
CA ASN A 32 21.45 -3.18 18.86
C ASN A 32 20.08 -2.52 18.64
N LEU A 33 19.36 -3.06 17.66
CA LEU A 33 18.04 -2.61 17.24
C LEU A 33 17.08 -3.80 17.20
N TRP A 34 15.78 -3.49 17.23
CA TRP A 34 14.73 -4.51 17.17
C TRP A 34 14.86 -5.44 15.94
N THR A 35 15.44 -4.96 14.82
CA THR A 35 15.67 -5.77 13.61
C THR A 35 16.64 -6.92 13.82
N GLN A 36 17.57 -6.83 14.77
CA GLN A 36 18.45 -7.95 15.11
C GLN A 36 17.68 -9.15 15.63
N LYS A 37 16.52 -8.95 16.25
CA LYS A 37 15.64 -10.03 16.68
C LYS A 37 15.07 -10.83 15.51
N PHE A 38 14.80 -10.19 14.36
CA PHE A 38 14.42 -10.91 13.13
C PHE A 38 15.58 -11.77 12.63
N GLN A 39 16.77 -11.19 12.54
CA GLN A 39 17.95 -11.88 12.03
C GLN A 39 18.41 -13.03 12.93
N SER A 40 18.25 -12.90 14.25
CA SER A 40 18.57 -13.93 15.21
C SER A 40 17.45 -14.95 15.42
N GLY A 41 16.28 -14.78 14.80
CA GLY A 41 15.10 -15.63 15.00
C GLY A 41 14.50 -15.54 16.42
N SER A 42 14.85 -14.50 17.19
CA SER A 42 14.37 -14.30 18.56
C SER A 42 13.14 -13.41 18.66
N TRP A 43 12.52 -13.04 17.54
CA TRP A 43 11.28 -12.27 17.51
C TRP A 43 10.10 -13.08 18.03
N THR A 44 9.36 -12.51 18.96
CA THR A 44 8.19 -13.15 19.58
C THR A 44 6.93 -12.30 19.40
N ALA A 45 5.76 -12.86 19.70
CA ALA A 45 4.50 -12.11 19.69
C ALA A 45 4.50 -10.93 20.68
N ASP A 46 5.27 -11.02 21.75
CA ASP A 46 5.38 -9.96 22.76
C ASP A 46 6.19 -8.77 22.26
N ASP A 47 7.08 -8.98 21.31
CA ASP A 47 7.83 -7.90 20.67
C ASP A 47 6.94 -6.98 19.82
N ASN A 48 5.71 -7.38 19.52
CA ASN A 48 4.69 -6.58 18.83
C ASN A 48 3.82 -5.73 19.76
N ARG A 49 4.04 -5.80 21.08
CA ARG A 49 3.21 -5.13 22.09
C ARG A 49 3.70 -3.75 22.45
N GLY A 50 4.41 -3.07 21.57
CA GLY A 50 4.84 -1.70 21.82
C GLY A 50 3.68 -0.81 22.25
N ALA A 51 3.69 -0.40 23.52
CA ALA A 51 2.65 0.36 24.17
C ALA A 51 3.03 1.84 24.22
N GLY A 52 3.12 2.52 23.10
CA GLY A 52 3.36 3.92 23.14
C GLY A 52 3.53 4.59 21.78
N ASP A 53 3.28 5.87 21.72
CA ASP A 53 3.56 6.73 20.56
C ASP A 53 5.07 7.02 20.41
N ASP A 54 5.92 6.41 21.24
CA ASP A 54 7.37 6.59 21.22
C ASP A 54 8.01 5.75 20.12
N ALA A 55 8.36 6.43 19.04
CA ALA A 55 9.05 5.86 17.89
C ALA A 55 10.43 5.21 18.20
N GLU A 56 10.87 5.24 19.46
CA GLU A 56 12.12 4.65 19.93
C GLU A 56 12.00 3.20 20.38
N THR A 57 10.83 2.81 20.87
CA THR A 57 10.62 1.52 21.53
C THR A 57 9.54 0.66 20.88
N ASP A 58 8.70 1.24 20.02
CA ASP A 58 7.59 0.52 19.40
C ASP A 58 7.99 -0.24 18.15
N PRO A 59 7.69 -1.53 18.07
CA PRO A 59 7.70 -2.22 16.78
C PRO A 59 6.74 -1.49 15.84
N PRO A 60 7.12 -1.32 14.56
CA PRO A 60 6.39 -0.49 13.62
C PRO A 60 4.96 -0.96 13.30
N THR A 61 4.53 -2.08 13.86
CA THR A 61 3.26 -2.72 13.54
C THR A 61 2.05 -2.05 14.20
N VAL A 62 2.09 -1.80 15.52
CA VAL A 62 0.94 -1.21 16.24
C VAL A 62 0.79 0.27 15.88
N SER A 63 1.89 1.00 15.92
CA SER A 63 1.90 2.41 15.50
C SER A 63 1.50 2.55 14.03
N PHE A 64 1.85 1.58 13.16
CA PHE A 64 1.46 1.57 11.75
C PHE A 64 -0.06 1.45 11.59
N TRP A 65 -0.72 0.53 12.32
CA TRP A 65 -2.17 0.37 12.29
C TRP A 65 -2.87 1.67 12.68
N ASN A 66 -2.56 2.18 13.86
CA ASN A 66 -3.19 3.38 14.40
C ASN A 66 -2.97 4.61 13.51
N ASN A 67 -1.73 4.84 13.07
CA ASN A 67 -1.39 5.98 12.23
C ASN A 67 -2.03 5.88 10.85
N THR A 68 -2.18 4.67 10.31
CA THR A 68 -2.83 4.49 9.02
C THR A 68 -4.33 4.76 9.09
N TYR A 69 -5.03 4.36 10.16
CA TYR A 69 -6.42 4.74 10.36
C TYR A 69 -6.60 6.25 10.60
N LYS A 70 -5.65 6.93 11.26
CA LYS A 70 -5.64 8.41 11.33
C LYS A 70 -5.56 9.04 9.93
N ARG A 71 -4.78 8.47 9.01
CA ARG A 71 -4.67 8.91 7.60
C ARG A 71 -5.95 8.66 6.82
N ILE A 72 -6.54 7.49 6.97
CA ILE A 72 -7.84 7.13 6.38
C ILE A 72 -8.92 8.12 6.84
N ARG A 73 -8.98 8.41 8.15
CA ARG A 73 -9.91 9.41 8.70
C ARG A 73 -9.69 10.80 8.09
N LYS A 74 -8.43 11.22 7.91
CA LYS A 74 -8.11 12.50 7.22
C LYS A 74 -8.62 12.51 5.79
N ALA A 75 -8.50 11.39 5.06
CA ALA A 75 -9.02 11.27 3.70
C ALA A 75 -10.55 11.36 3.67
N ASN A 76 -11.24 10.67 4.57
CA ASN A 76 -12.71 10.73 4.70
C ASN A 76 -13.17 12.15 5.01
N LEU A 77 -12.60 12.80 6.03
CA LEU A 77 -12.92 14.18 6.37
C LEU A 77 -12.67 15.15 5.21
N PHE A 78 -11.61 14.95 4.44
CA PHE A 78 -11.34 15.76 3.26
C PHE A 78 -12.45 15.60 2.21
N MET A 79 -12.83 14.36 1.87
CA MET A 79 -13.87 14.08 0.89
C MET A 79 -15.23 14.63 1.31
N GLU A 80 -15.60 14.47 2.58
CA GLU A 80 -16.86 14.96 3.14
C GLU A 80 -16.97 16.48 3.15
N ASN A 81 -15.83 17.18 3.27
CA ASN A 81 -15.82 18.65 3.34
C ASN A 81 -15.41 19.32 2.03
N LEU A 82 -15.14 18.56 0.97
CA LEU A 82 -14.65 19.12 -0.31
C LEU A 82 -15.66 20.08 -0.97
N TYR A 83 -16.95 19.91 -0.72
CA TYR A 83 -18.00 20.83 -1.20
C TYR A 83 -17.83 22.28 -0.71
N ARG A 84 -17.10 22.48 0.40
CA ARG A 84 -16.80 23.81 0.96
C ARG A 84 -15.64 24.51 0.23
N ALA A 85 -14.86 23.77 -0.55
CA ALA A 85 -13.71 24.34 -1.24
C ALA A 85 -14.18 25.29 -2.33
N THR A 86 -13.43 26.39 -2.48
CA THR A 86 -13.55 27.28 -3.64
C THR A 86 -12.74 26.69 -4.81
N GLY A 87 -13.21 26.86 -6.02
CA GLY A 87 -12.57 26.32 -7.24
C GLY A 87 -13.61 25.76 -8.19
N ASP A 88 -13.19 25.36 -9.37
CA ASP A 88 -14.11 24.76 -10.33
C ASP A 88 -14.45 23.29 -9.98
N GLU A 89 -15.52 22.79 -10.55
CA GLU A 89 -16.01 21.44 -10.26
C GLU A 89 -15.07 20.34 -10.82
N ALA A 90 -14.32 20.65 -11.89
CA ALA A 90 -13.35 19.70 -12.45
C ALA A 90 -12.16 19.50 -11.49
N ASP A 91 -11.66 20.58 -10.89
CA ASP A 91 -10.63 20.49 -9.86
C ASP A 91 -11.11 19.75 -8.62
N LYS A 92 -12.34 20.02 -8.18
CA LYS A 92 -12.93 19.27 -7.05
C LYS A 92 -13.10 17.79 -7.36
N ALA A 93 -13.55 17.45 -8.56
CA ALA A 93 -13.68 16.06 -9.00
C ALA A 93 -12.32 15.35 -8.99
N ARG A 94 -11.26 16.01 -9.49
CA ARG A 94 -9.89 15.48 -9.44
C ARG A 94 -9.41 15.30 -7.99
N MET A 95 -9.62 16.28 -7.13
CA MET A 95 -9.24 16.19 -5.71
C MET A 95 -9.98 15.07 -4.99
N MET A 96 -11.25 14.84 -5.32
CA MET A 96 -12.03 13.71 -4.81
C MET A 96 -11.40 12.38 -5.24
N ALA A 97 -11.04 12.24 -6.50
CA ALA A 97 -10.41 11.04 -7.03
C ALA A 97 -9.03 10.79 -6.39
N GLU A 98 -8.23 11.84 -6.20
CA GLU A 98 -6.95 11.74 -5.48
C GLU A 98 -7.12 11.31 -4.02
N ALA A 99 -8.13 11.83 -3.32
CA ALA A 99 -8.41 11.45 -1.94
C ALA A 99 -8.86 9.98 -1.84
N LYS A 100 -9.69 9.50 -2.78
CA LYS A 100 -10.06 8.09 -2.91
C LYS A 100 -8.84 7.20 -3.15
N PHE A 101 -7.97 7.59 -4.09
CA PHE A 101 -6.72 6.88 -4.35
C PHE A 101 -5.88 6.76 -3.08
N LEU A 102 -5.65 7.86 -2.35
CA LEU A 102 -4.84 7.87 -1.15
C LEU A 102 -5.47 7.01 -0.04
N ARG A 103 -6.78 7.07 0.16
CA ARG A 103 -7.50 6.20 1.09
C ARG A 103 -7.30 4.73 0.76
N ALA A 104 -7.53 4.35 -0.49
CA ALA A 104 -7.36 2.98 -0.96
C ALA A 104 -5.89 2.51 -0.86
N PHE A 105 -4.93 3.39 -1.15
CA PHE A 105 -3.51 3.12 -0.96
C PHE A 105 -3.18 2.82 0.51
N PHE A 106 -3.69 3.61 1.46
CA PHE A 106 -3.49 3.36 2.89
C PHE A 106 -4.10 2.02 3.32
N TYR A 107 -5.28 1.68 2.82
CA TYR A 107 -5.89 0.36 3.05
C TYR A 107 -5.06 -0.78 2.45
N SER A 108 -4.53 -0.62 1.24
CA SER A 108 -3.68 -1.65 0.62
C SER A 108 -2.44 -1.96 1.46
N GLU A 109 -1.86 -0.94 2.10
CA GLU A 109 -0.72 -1.11 2.99
C GLU A 109 -1.09 -1.81 4.32
N LEU A 110 -2.31 -1.59 4.84
CA LEU A 110 -2.83 -2.34 5.99
C LEU A 110 -3.07 -3.81 5.64
N ILE A 111 -3.73 -4.08 4.51
CA ILE A 111 -4.09 -5.44 4.07
C ILE A 111 -2.83 -6.30 3.90
N ARG A 112 -1.78 -5.75 3.30
CA ARG A 112 -0.51 -6.46 3.08
C ARG A 112 0.18 -6.89 4.38
N ARG A 113 -0.08 -6.20 5.49
CA ARG A 113 0.55 -6.45 6.80
C ARG A 113 -0.34 -7.22 7.76
N PHE A 114 -1.64 -6.98 7.71
CA PHE A 114 -2.57 -7.46 8.73
C PHE A 114 -3.67 -8.38 8.19
N GLY A 115 -3.77 -8.55 6.88
CA GLY A 115 -4.90 -9.24 6.26
C GLY A 115 -6.15 -8.37 6.17
N GLY A 116 -7.33 -8.92 6.44
CA GLY A 116 -8.58 -8.17 6.44
C GLY A 116 -8.58 -7.01 7.44
N VAL A 117 -9.31 -5.96 7.13
CA VAL A 117 -9.29 -4.68 7.85
C VAL A 117 -10.70 -4.21 8.19
N ILE A 118 -10.82 -3.24 9.08
CA ILE A 118 -12.09 -2.54 9.32
C ILE A 118 -12.24 -1.47 8.23
N ILE A 119 -13.25 -1.59 7.38
CA ILE A 119 -13.50 -0.63 6.30
C ILE A 119 -14.34 0.52 6.83
N LEU A 120 -13.76 1.71 6.84
CA LEU A 120 -14.39 2.98 7.20
C LEU A 120 -14.43 3.86 5.94
N ASP A 121 -15.55 3.90 5.26
CA ASP A 121 -15.76 4.68 4.03
C ASP A 121 -16.19 6.14 4.30
N HIS A 122 -16.44 6.46 5.58
CA HIS A 122 -16.80 7.79 6.08
C HIS A 122 -16.03 8.12 7.37
N SER A 123 -16.10 9.39 7.81
CA SER A 123 -15.53 9.79 9.09
C SER A 123 -16.44 9.37 10.24
N VAL A 124 -15.87 8.70 11.23
CA VAL A 124 -16.62 8.32 12.44
C VAL A 124 -16.59 9.47 13.45
N ASP A 125 -17.73 9.74 14.10
CA ASP A 125 -17.79 10.72 15.17
C ASP A 125 -16.90 10.27 16.35
N PRO A 126 -15.94 11.07 16.80
CA PRO A 126 -15.10 10.74 17.94
C PRO A 126 -15.89 10.51 19.25
N ASN A 127 -17.10 11.04 19.34
CA ASN A 127 -17.98 10.87 20.50
C ASN A 127 -18.82 9.59 20.44
N ASP A 128 -18.92 8.96 19.26
CA ASP A 128 -19.61 7.68 19.10
C ASP A 128 -18.62 6.51 19.20
N TYR A 129 -18.12 6.32 20.42
CA TYR A 129 -17.17 5.23 20.70
C TYR A 129 -17.79 3.84 20.47
N SER A 130 -19.10 3.72 20.62
CA SER A 130 -19.81 2.44 20.46
C SER A 130 -19.80 1.93 19.01
N SER A 131 -19.87 2.83 18.03
CA SER A 131 -19.82 2.46 16.61
C SER A 131 -18.43 1.96 16.18
N LEU A 132 -17.37 2.39 16.86
CA LEU A 132 -15.98 1.98 16.58
C LEU A 132 -15.62 0.65 17.23
N THR A 133 -16.08 0.40 18.46
CA THR A 133 -15.67 -0.77 19.23
C THR A 133 -16.30 -2.08 18.75
N ASN A 134 -17.43 -2.00 18.04
CA ASN A 134 -18.19 -3.16 17.59
C ASN A 134 -18.04 -3.49 16.11
N GLN A 135 -17.14 -2.80 15.39
CA GLN A 135 -16.93 -3.11 13.97
C GLN A 135 -15.92 -4.25 13.82
N PRO A 136 -16.36 -5.41 13.30
CA PRO A 136 -15.45 -6.50 13.02
C PRO A 136 -14.54 -6.16 11.84
N ARG A 137 -13.39 -6.80 11.78
CA ARG A 137 -12.56 -6.78 10.57
C ARG A 137 -13.27 -7.56 9.48
N GLU A 138 -13.24 -7.05 8.27
CA GLU A 138 -13.68 -7.75 7.08
C GLU A 138 -12.82 -8.99 6.79
N THR A 139 -13.34 -9.89 5.96
CA THR A 139 -12.51 -10.96 5.42
C THR A 139 -11.38 -10.38 4.57
N PHE A 140 -10.31 -11.16 4.42
CA PHE A 140 -9.20 -10.78 3.52
C PHE A 140 -9.71 -10.52 2.09
N GLU A 141 -10.58 -11.40 1.58
CA GLU A 141 -11.17 -11.28 0.25
C GLU A 141 -11.97 -9.99 0.10
N ASN A 142 -12.92 -9.72 0.99
CA ASN A 142 -13.72 -8.49 0.95
C ASN A 142 -12.85 -7.23 1.01
N SER A 143 -11.82 -7.26 1.84
CA SER A 143 -10.88 -6.13 1.97
C SER A 143 -10.12 -5.87 0.68
N VAL A 144 -9.61 -6.92 0.02
CA VAL A 144 -8.90 -6.82 -1.26
C VAL A 144 -9.83 -6.30 -2.36
N GLU A 145 -11.04 -6.86 -2.46
CA GLU A 145 -12.01 -6.45 -3.48
C GLU A 145 -12.43 -4.99 -3.28
N TRP A 146 -12.72 -4.59 -2.06
CA TRP A 146 -13.09 -3.21 -1.77
C TRP A 146 -12.00 -2.22 -2.18
N VAL A 147 -10.74 -2.49 -1.86
CA VAL A 147 -9.62 -1.62 -2.25
C VAL A 147 -9.44 -1.58 -3.76
N CYS A 148 -9.53 -2.72 -4.44
CA CYS A 148 -9.41 -2.77 -5.90
C CYS A 148 -10.53 -1.95 -6.58
N ASN A 149 -11.76 -2.05 -6.08
CA ASN A 149 -12.89 -1.28 -6.60
C ASN A 149 -12.72 0.22 -6.34
N GLU A 150 -12.30 0.61 -5.14
CA GLU A 150 -12.05 2.01 -4.79
C GLU A 150 -10.95 2.63 -5.66
N LEU A 151 -9.87 1.89 -5.94
CA LEU A 151 -8.81 2.32 -6.86
C LEU A 151 -9.32 2.44 -8.30
N ALA A 152 -10.15 1.51 -8.75
CA ALA A 152 -10.72 1.56 -10.10
C ALA A 152 -11.68 2.77 -10.26
N GLU A 153 -12.47 3.08 -9.23
CA GLU A 153 -13.31 4.28 -9.23
C GLU A 153 -12.47 5.57 -9.18
N ALA A 154 -11.40 5.60 -8.39
CA ALA A 154 -10.49 6.74 -8.35
C ALA A 154 -9.84 6.99 -9.73
N ALA A 155 -9.45 5.94 -10.45
CA ALA A 155 -8.81 6.05 -11.76
C ALA A 155 -9.66 6.82 -12.78
N LYS A 156 -11.00 6.75 -12.70
CA LYS A 156 -11.92 7.44 -13.63
C LYS A 156 -11.83 8.97 -13.54
N GLY A 157 -11.44 9.50 -12.38
CA GLY A 157 -11.32 10.96 -12.17
C GLY A 157 -9.88 11.47 -12.18
N LEU A 158 -8.90 10.61 -12.49
CA LEU A 158 -7.49 10.98 -12.50
C LEU A 158 -6.94 11.09 -13.92
N PRO A 159 -5.97 11.99 -14.16
CA PRO A 159 -5.35 12.12 -15.47
C PRO A 159 -4.43 10.92 -15.76
N ALA A 160 -4.24 10.61 -17.04
CA ALA A 160 -3.27 9.60 -17.47
C ALA A 160 -1.83 10.04 -17.18
N VAL A 161 -1.55 11.34 -17.33
CA VAL A 161 -0.25 11.96 -17.04
C VAL A 161 -0.49 13.27 -16.30
N CYS A 162 0.29 13.54 -15.27
CA CYS A 162 0.28 14.82 -14.59
C CYS A 162 1.02 15.90 -15.40
N SER A 163 0.58 17.15 -15.24
CA SER A 163 1.34 18.31 -15.73
C SER A 163 2.69 18.43 -15.00
N SER A 164 3.61 19.19 -15.54
CA SER A 164 4.92 19.43 -14.89
C SER A 164 4.78 20.06 -13.49
N ALA A 165 3.74 20.84 -13.26
CA ALA A 165 3.45 21.45 -11.96
C ALA A 165 2.88 20.46 -10.94
N ASP A 166 2.30 19.35 -11.41
CA ASP A 166 1.64 18.33 -10.59
C ASP A 166 2.45 17.02 -10.48
N VAL A 167 3.71 17.02 -10.86
CA VAL A 167 4.57 15.84 -10.76
C VAL A 167 4.57 15.29 -9.33
N GLY A 168 4.31 13.98 -9.20
CA GLY A 168 4.18 13.29 -7.91
C GLY A 168 2.75 13.16 -7.38
N ARG A 169 1.76 13.75 -8.06
CA ARG A 169 0.33 13.48 -7.77
C ARG A 169 -0.14 12.20 -8.45
N ALA A 170 -1.25 11.65 -7.96
CA ALA A 170 -1.79 10.40 -8.47
C ALA A 170 -2.27 10.52 -9.92
N THR A 171 -2.02 9.45 -10.67
CA THR A 171 -2.54 9.26 -12.02
C THR A 171 -3.40 8.00 -12.07
N ASP A 172 -4.16 7.81 -13.13
CA ASP A 172 -4.91 6.58 -13.33
C ASP A 172 -3.99 5.35 -13.36
N ALA A 173 -2.80 5.48 -13.97
CA ALA A 173 -1.79 4.42 -13.98
C ALA A 173 -1.31 4.05 -12.58
N ALA A 174 -1.21 5.01 -11.65
CA ALA A 174 -0.88 4.73 -10.25
C ALA A 174 -1.96 3.87 -9.57
N CYS A 175 -3.24 4.10 -9.89
CA CYS A 175 -4.34 3.26 -9.41
C CYS A 175 -4.21 1.83 -9.92
N TYR A 176 -4.02 1.65 -11.22
CA TYR A 176 -3.91 0.31 -11.82
C TYR A 176 -2.65 -0.43 -11.37
N ALA A 177 -1.53 0.27 -11.18
CA ALA A 177 -0.32 -0.31 -10.62
C ALA A 177 -0.52 -0.75 -9.15
N ALA A 178 -1.26 0.02 -8.36
CA ALA A 178 -1.61 -0.35 -6.99
C ALA A 178 -2.53 -1.58 -6.95
N ILE A 179 -3.52 -1.68 -7.87
CA ILE A 179 -4.36 -2.87 -8.03
C ILE A 179 -3.49 -4.09 -8.39
N ALA A 180 -2.61 -3.95 -9.39
CA ALA A 180 -1.75 -5.05 -9.83
C ALA A 180 -0.87 -5.56 -8.68
N ARG A 181 -0.26 -4.65 -7.91
CA ARG A 181 0.55 -5.00 -6.74
C ARG A 181 -0.26 -5.70 -5.64
N LEU A 182 -1.46 -5.20 -5.34
CA LEU A 182 -2.32 -5.82 -4.33
C LEU A 182 -2.79 -7.20 -4.76
N ARG A 183 -3.25 -7.36 -6.02
CA ARG A 183 -3.66 -8.64 -6.59
C ARG A 183 -2.52 -9.66 -6.60
N LEU A 184 -1.30 -9.25 -6.96
CA LEU A 184 -0.12 -10.11 -6.93
C LEU A 184 0.21 -10.56 -5.51
N THR A 185 0.19 -9.62 -4.55
CA THR A 185 0.39 -9.95 -3.14
C THR A 185 -0.67 -10.94 -2.64
N ALA A 186 -1.94 -10.68 -2.96
CA ALA A 186 -3.06 -11.51 -2.52
C ALA A 186 -3.07 -12.91 -3.17
N ALA A 187 -2.54 -13.04 -4.40
CA ALA A 187 -2.39 -14.33 -5.08
C ALA A 187 -1.23 -15.17 -4.53
N SER A 188 -0.32 -14.58 -3.74
CA SER A 188 0.86 -15.29 -3.22
C SER A 188 0.48 -16.46 -2.29
N PRO A 189 1.37 -17.47 -2.13
CA PRO A 189 1.10 -18.62 -1.28
C PRO A 189 0.82 -18.31 0.19
N LEU A 190 1.19 -17.11 0.65
CA LEU A 190 0.88 -16.65 2.02
C LEU A 190 -0.63 -16.49 2.23
N PHE A 191 -1.35 -16.01 1.22
CA PHE A 191 -2.78 -15.70 1.32
C PHE A 191 -3.68 -16.64 0.51
N ASN A 192 -3.18 -17.16 -0.60
CA ASN A 192 -3.90 -18.04 -1.51
C ASN A 192 -3.47 -19.49 -1.30
N THR A 193 -4.00 -20.12 -0.27
CA THR A 193 -3.58 -21.45 0.17
C THR A 193 -4.72 -22.20 0.88
N ASP A 194 -4.69 -23.53 0.81
CA ASP A 194 -5.52 -24.43 1.64
C ASP A 194 -4.90 -24.71 3.01
N SER A 195 -3.61 -24.36 3.18
CA SER A 195 -2.84 -24.64 4.40
C SER A 195 -2.22 -23.35 4.91
N PRO A 196 -2.88 -22.63 5.82
CA PRO A 196 -2.35 -21.38 6.35
C PRO A 196 -1.10 -21.61 7.20
N VAL A 197 -0.24 -20.58 7.30
CA VAL A 197 1.01 -20.62 8.07
C VAL A 197 0.77 -20.98 9.53
N LEU A 198 -0.33 -20.49 10.12
CA LEU A 198 -0.76 -20.84 11.47
C LEU A 198 -2.16 -21.44 11.44
N PRO A 199 -2.40 -22.56 12.18
CA PRO A 199 -3.72 -23.19 12.27
C PRO A 199 -4.82 -22.27 12.83
N SER A 200 -4.45 -21.21 13.56
CA SER A 200 -5.37 -20.21 14.11
C SER A 200 -5.82 -19.16 13.11
N TYR A 201 -5.26 -19.14 11.91
CA TYR A 201 -5.67 -18.18 10.89
C TYR A 201 -7.09 -18.48 10.40
N THR A 202 -7.86 -17.41 10.20
CA THR A 202 -9.22 -17.44 9.67
C THR A 202 -9.26 -16.69 8.33
N THR A 203 -10.42 -16.63 7.72
CA THR A 203 -10.64 -15.85 6.50
C THR A 203 -10.36 -14.34 6.65
N THR A 204 -10.07 -13.87 7.86
CA THR A 204 -9.56 -12.51 8.10
C THR A 204 -8.08 -12.39 7.72
N GLN A 205 -7.26 -13.43 7.88
CA GLN A 205 -5.83 -13.39 7.59
C GLN A 205 -5.48 -13.85 6.18
N TYR A 206 -6.32 -14.69 5.57
CA TYR A 206 -6.09 -15.27 4.24
C TYR A 206 -7.43 -15.61 3.56
N TYR A 207 -7.41 -16.10 2.33
CA TYR A 207 -8.64 -16.41 1.59
C TYR A 207 -9.45 -17.60 2.13
N GLY A 208 -8.83 -18.49 2.90
CA GLY A 208 -9.47 -19.72 3.39
C GLY A 208 -9.34 -20.91 2.43
N ASN A 209 -8.89 -20.68 1.20
CA ASN A 209 -8.69 -21.70 0.18
C ASN A 209 -7.70 -21.27 -0.89
N TYR A 210 -7.17 -22.25 -1.65
CA TYR A 210 -6.43 -21.97 -2.87
C TYR A 210 -7.36 -21.81 -4.07
N ASP A 211 -7.15 -20.76 -4.87
CA ASP A 211 -7.78 -20.58 -6.17
C ASP A 211 -6.77 -20.08 -7.21
N LYS A 212 -6.59 -20.89 -8.25
CA LYS A 212 -5.72 -20.56 -9.40
C LYS A 212 -6.12 -19.26 -10.11
N ASN A 213 -7.40 -18.90 -10.11
CA ASN A 213 -7.87 -17.70 -10.79
C ASN A 213 -7.32 -16.42 -10.17
N ARG A 214 -6.92 -16.41 -8.91
CA ARG A 214 -6.28 -15.25 -8.26
C ARG A 214 -4.96 -14.87 -8.93
N TRP A 215 -4.19 -15.86 -9.38
CA TRP A 215 -2.99 -15.63 -10.19
C TRP A 215 -3.32 -15.02 -11.56
N LYS A 216 -4.41 -15.49 -12.17
CA LYS A 216 -4.87 -14.92 -13.43
C LYS A 216 -5.29 -13.47 -13.26
N LEU A 217 -6.06 -13.13 -12.23
CA LEU A 217 -6.45 -11.75 -11.92
C LEU A 217 -5.22 -10.84 -11.70
N ALA A 218 -4.18 -11.33 -11.00
CA ALA A 218 -2.94 -10.61 -10.82
C ALA A 218 -2.20 -10.39 -12.16
N ALA A 219 -2.08 -11.43 -12.97
CA ALA A 219 -1.43 -11.35 -14.29
C ALA A 219 -2.18 -10.39 -15.23
N ASP A 220 -3.52 -10.47 -15.26
CA ASP A 220 -4.35 -9.59 -16.08
C ASP A 220 -4.23 -8.13 -15.64
N ALA A 221 -4.19 -7.85 -14.33
CA ALA A 221 -3.96 -6.51 -13.80
C ALA A 221 -2.58 -5.95 -14.19
N CYS A 222 -1.51 -6.76 -14.10
CA CYS A 222 -0.18 -6.36 -14.55
C CYS A 222 -0.15 -6.09 -16.06
N ARG A 223 -0.73 -6.99 -16.85
CA ARG A 223 -0.82 -6.84 -18.31
C ARG A 223 -1.58 -5.58 -18.69
N PHE A 224 -2.67 -5.27 -18.02
CA PHE A 224 -3.42 -4.04 -18.25
C PHE A 224 -2.56 -2.79 -18.13
N VAL A 225 -1.72 -2.69 -17.07
CA VAL A 225 -0.81 -1.56 -16.91
C VAL A 225 0.21 -1.52 -18.06
N MET A 226 0.81 -2.65 -18.40
CA MET A 226 1.84 -2.74 -19.45
C MET A 226 1.32 -2.38 -20.83
N GLU A 227 0.12 -2.83 -21.20
CA GLU A 227 -0.45 -2.63 -22.52
C GLU A 227 -1.18 -1.29 -22.63
N GLN A 228 -2.02 -0.94 -21.66
CA GLN A 228 -2.90 0.22 -21.73
C GLN A 228 -2.23 1.53 -21.32
N ARG A 229 -1.05 1.46 -20.68
CA ARG A 229 -0.32 2.64 -20.24
C ARG A 229 1.08 2.76 -20.86
N SER A 230 1.46 1.87 -21.76
CA SER A 230 2.75 1.90 -22.47
C SER A 230 2.98 3.17 -23.28
N GLN A 231 1.93 3.83 -23.74
CA GLN A 231 2.01 5.11 -24.44
C GLN A 231 2.45 6.29 -23.56
N TYR A 232 2.30 6.16 -22.24
CA TYR A 232 2.63 7.21 -21.27
C TYR A 232 3.81 6.85 -20.38
N TYR A 233 4.01 5.56 -20.15
CA TYR A 233 5.00 5.04 -19.21
C TYR A 233 5.73 3.89 -19.88
N GLY A 234 7.04 3.96 -19.86
CA GLY A 234 7.92 2.93 -20.39
C GLY A 234 9.15 2.76 -19.52
N LEU A 235 9.89 1.71 -19.78
CA LEU A 235 11.21 1.58 -19.23
C LEU A 235 12.12 2.56 -19.96
N ASP A 236 12.90 3.33 -19.20
CA ASP A 236 13.98 4.12 -19.81
C ASP A 236 15.04 3.17 -20.37
N LEU A 237 15.11 3.13 -21.68
CA LEU A 237 16.05 2.31 -22.44
C LEU A 237 17.21 3.12 -23.03
N SER A 238 17.32 4.40 -22.67
CA SER A 238 18.32 5.32 -23.25
C SER A 238 19.78 4.87 -23.06
N ASN A 239 20.03 4.08 -22.02
CA ASN A 239 21.35 3.53 -21.68
C ASN A 239 21.43 2.01 -21.88
N VAL A 240 20.49 1.42 -22.62
CA VAL A 240 20.47 -0.03 -22.88
C VAL A 240 21.25 -0.32 -24.15
N ASP A 241 22.16 -1.30 -24.11
CA ASP A 241 22.72 -1.87 -25.31
C ASP A 241 21.64 -2.62 -26.07
N THR A 242 21.29 -2.10 -27.24
CA THR A 242 20.25 -2.68 -28.10
C THR A 242 20.68 -3.98 -28.78
N ALA A 243 21.99 -4.30 -28.80
CA ALA A 243 22.50 -5.57 -29.31
C ALA A 243 22.26 -6.72 -28.32
N GLU A 244 22.20 -6.42 -27.00
CA GLU A 244 21.93 -7.40 -25.94
C GLU A 244 20.87 -6.88 -24.96
N PRO A 245 19.61 -6.69 -25.40
CA PRO A 245 18.59 -6.00 -24.61
C PRO A 245 18.25 -6.69 -23.28
N ASP A 246 18.46 -7.98 -23.16
CA ASP A 246 18.15 -8.79 -21.97
C ASP A 246 19.34 -9.03 -21.06
N SER A 247 20.51 -8.37 -21.31
CA SER A 247 21.69 -8.54 -20.49
C SER A 247 21.45 -8.00 -19.07
N TRP A 248 22.06 -8.67 -18.07
CA TRP A 248 22.03 -8.21 -16.68
C TRP A 248 22.68 -6.82 -16.52
N GLU A 249 23.63 -6.47 -17.37
CA GLU A 249 24.31 -5.19 -17.37
C GLU A 249 23.36 -4.05 -17.78
N ASN A 250 22.47 -4.28 -18.74
CA ASN A 250 21.41 -3.34 -19.09
C ASN A 250 20.44 -3.10 -17.94
N TYR A 251 20.07 -4.16 -17.22
CA TYR A 251 19.27 -4.05 -16.01
C TYR A 251 19.98 -3.22 -14.93
N TYR A 252 21.26 -3.49 -14.69
CA TYR A 252 22.10 -2.79 -13.73
C TYR A 252 22.26 -1.31 -14.08
N ARG A 253 22.54 -0.97 -15.33
CA ARG A 253 22.69 0.42 -15.80
C ARG A 253 21.46 1.28 -15.59
N ARG A 254 20.26 0.68 -15.59
CA ARG A 254 19.01 1.40 -15.30
C ARG A 254 18.93 1.96 -13.87
N PHE A 255 19.65 1.36 -12.94
CA PHE A 255 19.66 1.79 -11.54
C PHE A 255 20.83 2.72 -11.20
N ILE A 256 21.93 2.63 -11.91
CA ILE A 256 23.16 3.36 -11.58
C ILE A 256 23.29 4.67 -12.37
N ASN A 257 22.87 4.71 -13.63
CA ASN A 257 23.05 5.90 -14.48
C ASN A 257 21.97 6.97 -14.29
N ARG A 258 21.37 7.07 -13.12
CA ARG A 258 20.41 8.13 -12.79
C ARG A 258 21.04 9.44 -12.31
N TYR A 259 22.37 9.57 -12.37
CA TYR A 259 23.07 10.80 -11.98
C TYR A 259 24.08 11.19 -13.04
#